data_800edd1f434ce0d194949f935c463926
#
_entry.id   800edd1f434ce0d194949f935c463926
#
_cell.length_a   1.000
_cell.length_b   1.000
_cell.length_c   1.000
_cell.angle_alpha   90.00
_cell.angle_beta   90.00
_cell.angle_gamma   90.00
#
_symmetry.space_group_name_H-M   'P 1'
#
loop_
_entity.id
_entity.type
_entity.pdbx_description
1 polymer ?
#
loop_
_entity_poly.entity_id
_entity_poly.type
_entity_poly.pdbx_seq_one_letter_code
_entity_poly.pdbx_strand_id
1 'polypeptide(L)'
;DTTVFLLTRKFSKNYRECIGEKLPDLEIKDLAGNKLAVGKNKNISLIVFWNIYCPPCIKELKILDALIDEYPETDIFAITGNSRDTIRSFMQKHNFRWENIHLIPDCSYEEKYPLFKEIQIAPFSVVVDRNLVIKDMFVAEGMRRMLTVLDSLDKESE
;
A
#
# COMPACT_ATOMS: atom_id res chain seq x y z
N ASP A 1 -18.44 0.82 13.74
CA ASP A 1 -19.03 2.05 13.21
C ASP A 1 -19.82 1.73 11.95
N THR A 2 -21.16 1.98 12.01
CA THR A 2 -22.12 1.60 10.95
C THR A 2 -21.81 2.32 9.62
N THR A 3 -21.26 3.52 9.68
CA THR A 3 -20.92 4.32 8.49
C THR A 3 -19.76 3.69 7.72
N VAL A 4 -18.73 3.26 8.42
CA VAL A 4 -17.57 2.55 7.81
C VAL A 4 -18.04 1.23 7.21
N PHE A 5 -18.91 0.51 7.91
CA PHE A 5 -19.47 -0.76 7.43
C PHE A 5 -20.34 -0.58 6.17
N LEU A 6 -21.14 0.47 6.10
CA LEU A 6 -21.97 0.76 4.93
C LEU A 6 -21.12 1.21 3.73
N LEU A 7 -20.08 2.01 3.97
CA LEU A 7 -19.16 2.44 2.93
C LEU A 7 -18.36 1.24 2.38
N THR A 8 -17.78 0.41 3.25
CA THR A 8 -17.08 -0.82 2.83
C THR A 8 -17.99 -1.77 2.05
N ARG A 9 -19.25 -1.90 2.42
CA ARG A 9 -20.20 -2.75 1.71
C ARG A 9 -20.59 -2.22 0.33
N LYS A 10 -20.67 -0.89 0.17
CA LYS A 10 -20.94 -0.24 -1.12
C LYS A 10 -19.74 -0.34 -2.07
N PHE A 11 -18.52 -0.23 -1.56
CA PHE A 11 -17.28 -0.34 -2.33
C PHE A 11 -16.83 -1.80 -2.51
N SER A 12 -17.22 -2.72 -1.62
CA SER A 12 -16.77 -4.11 -1.64
C SER A 12 -17.15 -4.86 -2.92
N LYS A 13 -18.15 -4.44 -3.63
CA LYS A 13 -18.59 -5.08 -4.87
C LYS A 13 -17.73 -4.66 -6.08
N ASN A 14 -17.27 -3.43 -6.10
CA ASN A 14 -16.57 -2.88 -7.27
C ASN A 14 -15.05 -3.14 -7.24
N TYR A 15 -14.39 -3.06 -6.08
CA TYR A 15 -12.93 -3.24 -6.05
C TYR A 15 -12.49 -4.70 -6.28
N ARG A 16 -13.29 -5.68 -5.91
CA ARG A 16 -12.98 -7.10 -6.17
C ARG A 16 -12.98 -7.44 -7.65
N GLU A 17 -13.66 -6.66 -8.47
CA GLU A 17 -13.64 -6.80 -9.93
C GLU A 17 -12.26 -6.44 -10.51
N CYS A 18 -11.45 -5.67 -9.79
CA CYS A 18 -10.09 -5.33 -10.18
C CYS A 18 -9.08 -6.49 -9.97
N ILE A 19 -9.43 -7.54 -9.21
CA ILE A 19 -8.54 -8.70 -9.01
C ILE A 19 -8.34 -9.39 -10.36
N GLY A 20 -7.07 -9.60 -10.72
CA GLY A 20 -6.69 -10.14 -12.02
C GLY A 20 -6.38 -9.07 -13.08
N GLU A 21 -6.75 -7.81 -12.85
CA GLU A 21 -6.36 -6.70 -13.71
C GLU A 21 -4.87 -6.40 -13.58
N LYS A 22 -4.29 -5.89 -14.64
CA LYS A 22 -2.89 -5.47 -14.68
C LYS A 22 -2.78 -3.97 -14.45
N LEU A 23 -1.97 -3.57 -13.45
CA LEU A 23 -1.61 -2.18 -13.25
C LEU A 23 -0.64 -1.69 -14.35
N PRO A 24 -0.69 -0.40 -14.71
CA PRO A 24 0.31 0.19 -15.59
C PRO A 24 1.69 0.17 -14.92
N ASP A 25 2.75 0.19 -15.73
CA ASP A 25 4.11 0.38 -15.24
C ASP A 25 4.22 1.71 -14.49
N LEU A 26 4.83 1.67 -13.31
CA LEU A 26 4.94 2.82 -12.43
C LEU A 26 6.39 3.08 -12.07
N GLU A 27 6.87 4.20 -12.57
CA GLU A 27 8.05 4.84 -12.02
C GLU A 27 7.62 5.83 -10.94
N ILE A 28 8.15 5.63 -9.76
CA ILE A 28 7.90 6.44 -8.58
C ILE A 28 9.23 6.91 -7.98
N LYS A 29 9.19 7.93 -7.15
CA LYS A 29 10.36 8.40 -6.41
C LYS A 29 10.13 8.25 -4.92
N ASP A 30 11.12 7.69 -4.24
CA ASP A 30 11.08 7.59 -2.79
C ASP A 30 11.34 8.93 -2.09
N LEU A 31 11.31 8.90 -0.76
CA LEU A 31 11.54 10.09 0.07
C LEU A 31 12.93 10.72 -0.13
N ALA A 32 13.92 9.93 -0.50
CA ALA A 32 15.27 10.40 -0.82
C ALA A 32 15.44 10.88 -2.27
N GLY A 33 14.42 10.70 -3.13
CA GLY A 33 14.42 11.06 -4.54
C GLY A 33 14.94 9.98 -5.47
N ASN A 34 15.19 8.76 -4.98
CA ASN A 34 15.59 7.62 -5.79
C ASN A 34 14.41 7.14 -6.64
N LYS A 35 14.68 6.84 -7.90
CA LYS A 35 13.68 6.23 -8.79
C LYS A 35 13.50 4.76 -8.44
N LEU A 36 12.25 4.35 -8.29
CA LEU A 36 11.85 2.98 -8.03
C LEU A 36 10.78 2.56 -9.04
N ALA A 37 10.68 1.26 -9.29
CA ALA A 37 9.62 0.68 -10.10
C ALA A 37 8.97 -0.49 -9.33
N VAL A 38 7.65 -0.47 -9.22
CA VAL A 38 6.90 -1.54 -8.58
C VAL A 38 7.09 -2.85 -9.36
N GLY A 39 7.25 -3.96 -8.65
CA GLY A 39 7.37 -5.29 -9.25
C GLY A 39 8.73 -5.64 -9.85
N LYS A 40 9.76 -4.81 -9.69
CA LYS A 40 11.08 -5.04 -10.31
C LYS A 40 12.08 -5.74 -9.40
N ASN A 41 12.02 -5.53 -8.10
CA ASN A 41 13.02 -6.06 -7.17
C ASN A 41 12.62 -7.41 -6.57
N LYS A 42 11.38 -7.53 -6.12
CA LYS A 42 10.85 -8.74 -5.48
C LYS A 42 9.64 -9.28 -6.23
N ASN A 43 9.26 -10.52 -5.90
CA ASN A 43 8.18 -11.22 -6.59
C ASN A 43 6.80 -10.67 -6.26
N ILE A 44 6.64 -10.09 -5.06
CA ILE A 44 5.39 -9.52 -4.56
C ILE A 44 5.61 -8.06 -4.21
N SER A 45 4.65 -7.22 -4.53
CA SER A 45 4.62 -5.82 -4.09
C SER A 45 3.30 -5.52 -3.39
N LEU A 46 3.38 -5.04 -2.15
CA LEU A 46 2.26 -4.49 -1.43
C LEU A 46 2.29 -2.97 -1.57
N ILE A 47 1.25 -2.41 -2.17
CA ILE A 47 1.08 -0.98 -2.34
C ILE A 47 0.07 -0.50 -1.31
N VAL A 48 0.51 0.37 -0.40
CA VAL A 48 -0.32 0.92 0.68
C VAL A 48 -0.58 2.40 0.40
N PHE A 49 -1.85 2.79 0.34
CA PHE A 49 -2.27 4.18 0.19
C PHE A 49 -2.58 4.77 1.56
N TRP A 50 -1.94 5.87 1.90
CA TRP A 50 -2.03 6.46 3.21
C TRP A 50 -1.87 7.99 3.18
N ASN A 51 -2.13 8.63 4.34
CA ASN A 51 -1.80 10.04 4.57
C ASN A 51 -1.51 10.27 6.05
N ILE A 52 -0.92 11.42 6.36
CA ILE A 52 -0.53 11.77 7.75
C ILE A 52 -1.72 11.95 8.69
N TYR A 53 -2.92 12.13 8.17
CA TYR A 53 -4.15 12.30 8.94
C TYR A 53 -4.92 10.99 9.13
N CYS A 54 -4.32 9.87 8.83
CA CYS A 54 -4.93 8.54 8.94
C CYS A 54 -4.22 7.71 10.02
N PRO A 55 -4.63 7.80 11.30
CA PRO A 55 -4.01 7.01 12.38
C PRO A 55 -4.01 5.50 12.13
N PRO A 56 -5.10 4.87 11.61
CA PRO A 56 -5.07 3.45 11.26
C PRO A 56 -4.01 3.11 10.21
N CYS A 57 -3.80 3.98 9.21
CA CYS A 57 -2.77 3.80 8.19
C CYS A 57 -1.37 3.78 8.81
N ILE A 58 -1.09 4.72 9.69
CA ILE A 58 0.21 4.85 10.37
C ILE A 58 0.48 3.63 11.24
N LYS A 59 -0.51 3.16 11.98
CA LYS A 59 -0.42 1.94 12.78
C LYS A 59 -0.11 0.72 11.92
N GLU A 60 -0.80 0.57 10.81
CA GLU A 60 -0.61 -0.51 9.85
C GLU A 60 0.80 -0.49 9.26
N LEU A 61 1.28 0.68 8.81
CA LEU A 61 2.62 0.83 8.27
C LEU A 61 3.71 0.52 9.30
N LYS A 62 3.53 0.88 10.57
CA LYS A 62 4.46 0.52 11.64
C LYS A 62 4.54 -0.99 11.85
N ILE A 63 3.42 -1.70 11.79
CA ILE A 63 3.38 -3.16 11.90
C ILE A 63 4.07 -3.79 10.69
N LEU A 64 3.78 -3.33 9.48
CA LEU A 64 4.39 -3.83 8.25
C LEU A 64 5.91 -3.62 8.23
N ASP A 65 6.38 -2.45 8.65
CA ASP A 65 7.82 -2.16 8.76
C ASP A 65 8.54 -3.12 9.73
N ALA A 66 7.88 -3.48 10.82
CA ALA A 66 8.42 -4.41 11.80
C ALA A 66 8.42 -5.88 11.33
N LEU A 67 7.48 -6.25 10.46
CA LEU A 67 7.27 -7.65 10.02
C LEU A 67 7.89 -7.96 8.65
N ILE A 68 8.41 -6.99 7.92
CA ILE A 68 8.84 -7.19 6.53
C ILE A 68 9.88 -8.28 6.34
N ASP A 69 10.75 -8.49 7.33
CA ASP A 69 11.77 -9.54 7.28
C ASP A 69 11.17 -10.96 7.26
N GLU A 70 9.91 -11.12 7.67
CA GLU A 70 9.17 -12.38 7.57
C GLU A 70 8.65 -12.64 6.14
N TYR A 71 8.72 -11.64 5.26
CA TYR A 71 8.25 -11.70 3.87
C TYR A 71 9.37 -11.34 2.90
N PRO A 72 10.40 -12.20 2.72
CA PRO A 72 11.60 -11.88 1.93
C PRO A 72 11.30 -11.60 0.45
N GLU A 73 10.21 -12.15 -0.09
CA GLU A 73 9.80 -11.96 -1.48
C GLU A 73 8.87 -10.75 -1.70
N THR A 74 8.60 -9.97 -0.64
CA THR A 74 7.66 -8.85 -0.66
C THR A 74 8.36 -7.51 -0.48
N ASP A 75 8.12 -6.57 -1.40
CA ASP A 75 8.41 -5.14 -1.24
C ASP A 75 7.14 -4.38 -0.79
N ILE A 76 7.31 -3.34 0.01
CA ILE A 76 6.20 -2.47 0.44
C ILE A 76 6.43 -1.05 -0.04
N PHE A 77 5.46 -0.51 -0.76
CA PHE A 77 5.42 0.85 -1.29
C PHE A 77 4.28 1.63 -0.62
N ALA A 78 4.61 2.57 0.25
CA ALA A 78 3.64 3.41 0.94
C ALA A 78 3.47 4.73 0.17
N ILE A 79 2.38 4.83 -0.59
CA ILE A 79 2.10 5.93 -1.50
C ILE A 79 1.19 6.96 -0.83
N THR A 80 1.54 8.23 -0.92
CA THR A 80 0.73 9.32 -0.38
C THR A 80 0.81 10.58 -1.24
N GLY A 81 -0.27 11.37 -1.25
CA GLY A 81 -0.28 12.71 -1.82
C GLY A 81 0.42 13.76 -0.94
N ASN A 82 0.74 13.44 0.31
CA ASN A 82 1.51 14.35 1.16
C ASN A 82 2.90 14.64 0.57
N SER A 83 3.37 15.87 0.73
CA SER A 83 4.69 16.27 0.26
C SER A 83 5.80 15.60 1.07
N ARG A 84 6.99 15.54 0.45
CA ARG A 84 8.20 15.05 1.10
C ARG A 84 8.48 15.76 2.43
N ASP A 85 8.38 17.09 2.43
CA ASP A 85 8.65 17.89 3.63
C ASP A 85 7.61 17.66 4.72
N THR A 86 6.35 17.49 4.34
CA THR A 86 5.27 17.15 5.26
C THR A 86 5.52 15.80 5.94
N ILE A 87 5.93 14.79 5.19
CA ILE A 87 6.25 13.46 5.75
C ILE A 87 7.45 13.53 6.68
N ARG A 88 8.51 14.21 6.28
CA ARG A 88 9.72 14.37 7.11
C ARG A 88 9.42 15.06 8.42
N SER A 89 8.68 16.16 8.38
CA SER A 89 8.26 16.91 9.56
C SER A 89 7.39 16.07 10.49
N PHE A 90 6.46 15.30 9.91
CA PHE A 90 5.61 14.39 10.66
C PHE A 90 6.41 13.29 11.39
N MET A 91 7.33 12.64 10.70
CA MET A 91 8.19 11.62 11.30
C MET A 91 9.10 12.19 12.40
N GLN A 92 9.67 13.38 12.17
CA GLN A 92 10.49 14.07 13.17
C GLN A 92 9.69 14.44 14.40
N LYS A 93 8.50 15.02 14.22
CA LYS A 93 7.60 15.43 15.32
C LYS A 93 7.18 14.26 16.19
N HIS A 94 6.93 13.10 15.60
CA HIS A 94 6.49 11.91 16.29
C HIS A 94 7.63 10.94 16.65
N ASN A 95 8.87 11.33 16.36
CA ASN A 95 10.10 10.61 16.70
C ASN A 95 10.08 9.14 16.25
N PHE A 96 9.75 8.87 14.99
CA PHE A 96 9.85 7.54 14.40
C PHE A 96 10.35 7.58 12.95
N ARG A 97 10.78 6.43 12.45
CA ARG A 97 11.20 6.20 11.06
C ARG A 97 10.66 4.87 10.59
N TRP A 98 10.30 4.82 9.32
CA TRP A 98 10.10 3.55 8.61
C TRP A 98 11.37 3.25 7.84
N GLU A 99 12.01 2.14 8.14
CA GLU A 99 13.34 1.82 7.61
C GLU A 99 13.29 0.78 6.49
N ASN A 100 12.25 -0.07 6.51
CA ASN A 100 12.16 -1.25 5.65
C ASN A 100 11.08 -1.15 4.58
N ILE A 101 10.38 -0.03 4.51
CA ILE A 101 9.35 0.24 3.50
C ILE A 101 9.72 1.45 2.66
N HIS A 102 9.30 1.44 1.39
CA HIS A 102 9.52 2.55 0.48
C HIS A 102 8.43 3.60 0.66
N LEU A 103 8.79 4.79 1.15
CA LEU A 103 7.88 5.92 1.28
C LEU A 103 7.87 6.73 -0.01
N ILE A 104 6.69 6.88 -0.61
CA ILE A 104 6.51 7.56 -1.90
C ILE A 104 5.63 8.80 -1.69
N PRO A 105 6.26 9.98 -1.57
CA PRO A 105 5.56 11.26 -1.42
C PRO A 105 5.07 11.81 -2.76
N ASP A 106 4.30 12.88 -2.70
CA ASP A 106 3.88 13.67 -3.86
C ASP A 106 3.21 12.84 -4.98
N CYS A 107 2.53 11.77 -4.61
CA CYS A 107 1.96 10.82 -5.55
C CYS A 107 0.44 10.67 -5.31
N SER A 108 -0.37 11.31 -6.15
CA SER A 108 -1.81 11.10 -6.16
C SER A 108 -2.13 9.78 -6.86
N TYR A 109 -2.70 8.83 -6.12
CA TYR A 109 -3.01 7.52 -6.66
C TYR A 109 -4.14 7.56 -7.71
N GLU A 110 -5.04 8.53 -7.64
CA GLU A 110 -6.11 8.72 -8.63
C GLU A 110 -5.53 9.01 -10.02
N GLU A 111 -4.40 9.69 -10.10
CA GLU A 111 -3.71 9.97 -11.35
C GLU A 111 -2.92 8.77 -11.86
N LYS A 112 -2.33 8.01 -10.94
CA LYS A 112 -1.47 6.87 -11.28
C LYS A 112 -2.25 5.59 -11.52
N TYR A 113 -3.37 5.42 -10.81
CA TYR A 113 -4.18 4.19 -10.81
C TYR A 113 -5.66 4.52 -11.05
N PRO A 114 -6.08 4.77 -12.30
CA PRO A 114 -7.47 5.12 -12.61
C PRO A 114 -8.50 4.10 -12.11
N LEU A 115 -8.11 2.81 -11.98
CA LEU A 115 -8.96 1.75 -11.43
C LEU A 115 -9.40 2.01 -9.99
N PHE A 116 -8.63 2.80 -9.25
CA PHE A 116 -8.88 3.09 -7.83
C PHE A 116 -9.53 4.45 -7.60
N LYS A 117 -9.87 5.15 -8.66
CA LYS A 117 -10.42 6.51 -8.59
C LYS A 117 -11.65 6.65 -7.69
N GLU A 118 -12.43 5.59 -7.55
CA GLU A 118 -13.63 5.59 -6.71
C GLU A 118 -13.37 5.20 -5.26
N ILE A 119 -12.16 4.74 -4.95
CA ILE A 119 -11.80 4.33 -3.60
C ILE A 119 -11.26 5.54 -2.84
N GLN A 120 -12.09 6.10 -1.97
CA GLN A 120 -11.76 7.29 -1.17
C GLN A 120 -11.58 6.98 0.31
N ILE A 121 -11.32 5.71 0.64
CA ILE A 121 -11.19 5.23 2.03
C ILE A 121 -9.76 4.79 2.26
N ALA A 122 -9.18 5.22 3.39
CA ALA A 122 -7.90 4.75 3.89
C ALA A 122 -8.08 4.07 5.27
N PRO A 123 -7.31 3.04 5.61
CA PRO A 123 -6.25 2.43 4.79
C PRO A 123 -6.80 1.62 3.61
N PHE A 124 -6.10 1.72 2.50
CA PHE A 124 -6.37 0.96 1.30
C PHE A 124 -5.06 0.38 0.77
N SER A 125 -5.06 -0.91 0.45
CA SER A 125 -3.85 -1.60 -0.03
C SER A 125 -4.16 -2.55 -1.16
N VAL A 126 -3.18 -2.74 -2.03
CA VAL A 126 -3.24 -3.64 -3.18
C VAL A 126 -1.99 -4.50 -3.20
N VAL A 127 -2.12 -5.80 -3.36
CA VAL A 127 -1.00 -6.70 -3.58
C VAL A 127 -0.95 -7.13 -5.04
N VAL A 128 0.23 -7.01 -5.65
CA VAL A 128 0.49 -7.38 -7.06
C VAL A 128 1.68 -8.32 -7.16
N ASP A 129 1.69 -9.11 -8.23
CA ASP A 129 2.84 -9.93 -8.60
C ASP A 129 3.86 -9.15 -9.45
N ARG A 130 4.94 -9.81 -9.91
CA ARG A 130 5.99 -9.23 -10.76
C ARG A 130 5.47 -8.67 -12.10
N ASN A 131 4.35 -9.17 -12.58
CA ASN A 131 3.72 -8.73 -13.81
C ASN A 131 2.72 -7.60 -13.56
N LEU A 132 2.66 -7.07 -12.32
CA LEU A 132 1.72 -6.04 -11.88
C LEU A 132 0.25 -6.51 -11.92
N VAL A 133 0.00 -7.80 -11.89
CA VAL A 133 -1.35 -8.35 -11.81
C VAL A 133 -1.84 -8.29 -10.37
N ILE A 134 -3.01 -7.70 -10.16
CA ILE A 134 -3.64 -7.56 -8.84
C ILE A 134 -4.03 -8.94 -8.34
N LYS A 135 -3.46 -9.35 -7.21
CA LYS A 135 -3.74 -10.61 -6.53
C LYS A 135 -4.80 -10.48 -5.47
N ASP A 136 -4.81 -9.37 -4.74
CA ASP A 136 -5.84 -9.07 -3.75
C ASP A 136 -5.83 -7.57 -3.40
N MET A 137 -6.88 -7.14 -2.70
CA MET A 137 -7.06 -5.76 -2.25
C MET A 137 -7.65 -5.74 -0.85
N PHE A 138 -7.27 -4.72 -0.06
CA PHE A 138 -7.69 -4.57 1.34
C PHE A 138 -8.18 -3.14 1.56
N VAL A 139 -9.46 -2.99 1.90
CA VAL A 139 -10.10 -1.67 2.07
C VAL A 139 -10.67 -1.56 3.47
N ALA A 140 -10.05 -0.71 4.30
CA ALA A 140 -10.47 -0.42 5.68
C ALA A 140 -10.76 -1.69 6.52
N GLU A 141 -10.08 -2.78 6.22
CA GLU A 141 -10.17 -4.04 6.96
C GLU A 141 -8.89 -4.26 7.79
N GLY A 142 -9.00 -5.07 8.83
CA GLY A 142 -7.85 -5.37 9.68
C GLY A 142 -6.73 -6.12 8.95
N MET A 143 -5.53 -6.09 9.52
CA MET A 143 -4.33 -6.67 8.91
C MET A 143 -4.31 -8.20 8.85
N ARG A 144 -5.16 -8.90 9.59
CA ARG A 144 -5.15 -10.37 9.67
C ARG A 144 -5.23 -11.02 8.28
N ARG A 145 -6.18 -10.61 7.46
CA ARG A 145 -6.35 -11.16 6.10
C ARG A 145 -5.18 -10.78 5.20
N MET A 146 -4.72 -9.54 5.29
CA MET A 146 -3.55 -9.06 4.53
C MET A 146 -2.31 -9.91 4.82
N LEU A 147 -1.97 -10.11 6.10
CA LEU A 147 -0.81 -10.91 6.50
C LEU A 147 -0.94 -12.37 6.06
N THR A 148 -2.14 -12.95 6.13
CA THR A 148 -2.40 -14.32 5.63
C THR A 148 -2.17 -14.41 4.11
N VAL A 149 -2.62 -13.44 3.34
CA VAL A 149 -2.42 -13.39 1.89
C VAL A 149 -0.94 -13.21 1.54
N LEU A 150 -0.24 -12.30 2.22
CA LEU A 150 1.20 -12.10 2.02
C LEU A 150 1.99 -13.37 2.34
N ASP A 151 1.69 -14.05 3.44
CA ASP A 151 2.33 -15.30 3.82
C ASP A 151 2.17 -16.40 2.76
N SER A 152 0.98 -16.52 2.19
CA SER A 152 0.70 -17.47 1.11
C SER A 152 1.47 -17.12 -0.16
N LEU A 153 1.41 -15.89 -0.61
CA LEU A 153 2.06 -15.45 -1.86
C LEU A 153 3.58 -15.47 -1.77
N ASP A 154 4.13 -15.09 -0.61
CA ASP A 154 5.57 -15.10 -0.37
C ASP A 154 6.14 -16.53 -0.46
N LYS A 155 5.47 -17.49 0.19
CA LYS A 155 5.85 -18.92 0.13
C LYS A 155 5.72 -19.53 -1.28
N GLU A 156 4.71 -19.13 -2.04
CA GLU A 156 4.54 -19.60 -3.43
C GLU A 156 5.64 -19.05 -4.36
N SER A 157 6.30 -17.97 -3.96
CA SER A 157 7.31 -17.27 -4.75
C SER A 157 8.75 -17.73 -4.44
N GLU A 158 8.95 -18.48 -3.36
CA GLU A 158 10.23 -19.10 -3.01
C GLU A 158 10.58 -20.23 -3.99
#